data_4dc06647c0532bfe9432192ad10b9e45
#
_entry.id   4dc06647c0532bfe9432192ad10b9e45
#
_cell.length_a   1.000
_cell.length_b   1.000
_cell.length_c   1.000
_cell.angle_alpha   90.00
_cell.angle_beta   90.00
_cell.angle_gamma   90.00
#
_symmetry.space_group_name_H-M   'P 1'
#
loop_
_entity.id
_entity.type
_entity.pdbx_description
1 polymer ?
#
loop_
_entity_poly.entity_id
_entity_poly.type
_entity_poly.pdbx_seq_one_letter_code
_entity_poly.pdbx_strand_id
1 'polypeptide(L)'
;SSAEIVVGNALPLRNMPVGTLVHNVEMKPGAGAQVVRSAGTAASVLSREGNSVQLKLPSGEVRIFSADCLATVGQISNIEWKNRVIGKAGRNRLMGIRPGVRGVAQNPRSHPHGGGEGRSGIGMPSPKSPWGKKTLGKNTRKRSKYSDKFIVKRRK
;
A
#
# COMPACT_ATOMS: atom_id res chain seq x y z
N SER A 1 -23.20 19.51 0.91
CA SER A 1 -22.56 20.82 0.74
C SER A 1 -21.55 20.73 -0.40
N SER A 2 -21.67 21.62 -1.39
CA SER A 2 -20.70 21.76 -2.47
C SER A 2 -19.57 22.66 -1.97
N ALA A 3 -18.53 22.07 -1.42
CA ALA A 3 -17.31 22.82 -1.14
C ALA A 3 -16.53 23.06 -2.44
N GLU A 4 -15.73 24.10 -2.49
CA GLU A 4 -14.86 24.41 -3.63
C GLU A 4 -13.74 23.36 -3.78
N ILE A 5 -13.26 23.21 -5.02
CA ILE A 5 -12.19 22.24 -5.36
C ILE A 5 -10.83 22.88 -5.03
N VAL A 6 -10.57 23.06 -3.75
CA VAL A 6 -9.32 23.61 -3.21
C VAL A 6 -8.53 22.52 -2.51
N VAL A 7 -7.20 22.58 -2.61
CA VAL A 7 -6.30 21.62 -1.95
C VAL A 7 -6.57 21.59 -0.45
N GLY A 8 -6.80 20.39 0.08
CA GLY A 8 -7.14 20.16 1.49
C GLY A 8 -8.64 19.94 1.75
N ASN A 9 -9.52 20.33 0.83
CA ASN A 9 -10.96 20.08 0.99
C ASN A 9 -11.31 18.63 0.67
N ALA A 10 -12.21 18.05 1.47
CA ALA A 10 -12.77 16.73 1.25
C ALA A 10 -14.10 16.83 0.51
N LEU A 11 -14.22 16.15 -0.61
CA LEU A 11 -15.37 16.19 -1.51
C LEU A 11 -15.75 14.76 -1.96
N PRO A 12 -17.03 14.54 -2.34
CA PRO A 12 -17.41 13.35 -3.08
C PRO A 12 -16.68 13.28 -4.43
N LEU A 13 -16.25 12.09 -4.83
CA LEU A 13 -15.54 11.88 -6.09
C LEU A 13 -16.33 12.36 -7.32
N ARG A 14 -17.65 12.35 -7.27
CA ARG A 14 -18.52 12.89 -8.34
C ARG A 14 -18.29 14.38 -8.63
N ASN A 15 -17.83 15.13 -7.64
CA ASN A 15 -17.60 16.57 -7.77
C ASN A 15 -16.17 16.90 -8.21
N MET A 16 -15.29 15.91 -8.34
CA MET A 16 -13.88 16.10 -8.70
C MET A 16 -13.67 16.00 -10.20
N PRO A 17 -13.02 16.97 -10.85
CA PRO A 17 -12.66 16.91 -12.27
C PRO A 17 -11.67 15.78 -12.58
N VAL A 18 -11.70 15.30 -13.82
CA VAL A 18 -10.69 14.39 -14.35
C VAL A 18 -9.32 15.06 -14.30
N GLY A 19 -8.27 14.32 -13.96
CA GLY A 19 -6.92 14.81 -13.79
C GLY A 19 -6.59 15.34 -12.39
N THR A 20 -7.59 15.58 -11.52
CA THR A 20 -7.36 16.05 -10.15
C THR A 20 -6.57 15.02 -9.35
N LEU A 21 -5.55 15.48 -8.59
CA LEU A 21 -4.86 14.67 -7.61
C LEU A 21 -5.68 14.60 -6.33
N VAL A 22 -5.82 13.40 -5.77
CA VAL A 22 -6.62 13.13 -4.58
C VAL A 22 -5.90 12.20 -3.63
N HIS A 23 -6.19 12.31 -2.35
CA HIS A 23 -5.70 11.43 -1.30
C HIS A 23 -6.80 11.15 -0.27
N ASN A 24 -6.53 10.34 0.74
CA ASN A 24 -7.52 9.97 1.77
C ASN A 24 -8.83 9.45 1.18
N VAL A 25 -8.73 8.52 0.23
CA VAL A 25 -9.89 8.01 -0.52
C VAL A 25 -10.63 6.96 0.29
N GLU A 26 -11.96 7.05 0.35
CA GLU A 26 -12.83 6.03 0.92
C GLU A 26 -12.95 4.82 -0.02
N MET A 27 -13.11 3.64 0.56
CA MET A 27 -13.41 2.40 -0.19
C MET A 27 -14.91 2.18 -0.37
N LYS A 28 -15.70 2.67 0.58
CA LYS A 28 -17.16 2.68 0.58
C LYS A 28 -17.62 4.01 1.15
N PRO A 29 -18.73 4.58 0.69
CA PRO A 29 -19.24 5.83 1.25
C PRO A 29 -19.43 5.73 2.76
N GLY A 30 -18.96 6.73 3.50
CA GLY A 30 -19.06 6.81 4.96
C GLY A 30 -18.13 5.90 5.77
N ALA A 31 -17.24 5.13 5.11
CA ALA A 31 -16.32 4.23 5.81
C ALA A 31 -15.02 4.93 6.28
N GLY A 32 -14.86 6.20 5.97
CA GLY A 32 -13.63 6.97 6.25
C GLY A 32 -12.49 6.64 5.28
N ALA A 33 -11.44 7.44 5.33
CA ALA A 33 -10.29 7.33 4.45
C ALA A 33 -9.51 6.03 4.69
N GLN A 34 -9.36 5.21 3.67
CA GLN A 34 -8.68 3.91 3.74
C GLN A 34 -7.53 3.77 2.74
N VAL A 35 -7.58 4.45 1.61
CA VAL A 35 -6.62 4.33 0.50
C VAL A 35 -5.89 5.65 0.28
N VAL A 36 -4.65 5.60 -0.25
CA VAL A 36 -3.81 6.78 -0.52
C VAL A 36 -3.60 7.63 0.74
N ARG A 37 -2.98 7.03 1.76
CA ARG A 37 -2.74 7.67 3.07
C ARG A 37 -1.27 7.83 3.43
N SER A 38 -0.38 7.20 2.68
CA SER A 38 1.06 7.23 2.97
C SER A 38 1.68 8.57 2.59
N ALA A 39 2.78 8.94 3.26
CA ALA A 39 3.52 10.16 3.00
C ALA A 39 3.86 10.32 1.51
N GLY A 40 3.65 11.50 0.96
CA GLY A 40 3.95 11.86 -0.42
C GLY A 40 3.11 11.15 -1.48
N THR A 41 2.05 10.42 -1.12
CA THR A 41 1.21 9.73 -2.11
C THR A 41 0.04 10.57 -2.59
N ALA A 42 -0.36 10.35 -3.84
CA ALA A 42 -1.57 10.86 -4.45
C ALA A 42 -2.12 9.82 -5.45
N ALA A 43 -3.40 9.80 -5.67
CA ALA A 43 -4.07 9.15 -6.78
C ALA A 43 -4.55 10.21 -7.78
N SER A 44 -4.77 9.85 -9.03
CA SER A 44 -5.35 10.74 -10.03
C SER A 44 -6.71 10.24 -10.49
N VAL A 45 -7.66 11.14 -10.67
CA VAL A 45 -8.97 10.86 -11.26
C VAL A 45 -8.77 10.65 -12.76
N LEU A 46 -9.09 9.45 -13.29
CA LEU A 46 -8.93 9.13 -14.72
C LEU A 46 -10.20 9.34 -15.52
N SER A 47 -11.32 8.83 -15.02
CA SER A 47 -12.62 8.99 -15.66
C SER A 47 -13.73 9.04 -14.62
N ARG A 48 -14.86 9.57 -15.04
CA ARG A 48 -16.08 9.65 -14.24
C ARG A 48 -17.26 9.26 -15.15
N GLU A 49 -17.94 8.19 -14.81
CA GLU A 49 -19.03 7.62 -15.59
C GLU A 49 -20.22 7.30 -14.67
N GLY A 50 -21.29 8.06 -14.80
CA GLY A 50 -22.49 7.88 -13.98
C GLY A 50 -22.19 7.88 -12.48
N ASN A 51 -22.43 6.76 -11.81
CA ASN A 51 -22.22 6.58 -10.37
C ASN A 51 -20.86 5.94 -10.02
N SER A 52 -19.92 5.90 -10.97
CA SER A 52 -18.59 5.32 -10.75
C SER A 52 -17.48 6.27 -11.21
N VAL A 53 -16.34 6.21 -10.51
CA VAL A 53 -15.15 7.01 -10.78
C VAL A 53 -13.94 6.08 -10.81
N GLN A 54 -13.11 6.21 -11.84
CA GLN A 54 -11.87 5.46 -11.95
C GLN A 54 -10.71 6.28 -11.41
N LEU A 55 -9.96 5.70 -10.47
CA LEU A 55 -8.76 6.31 -9.90
C LEU A 55 -7.54 5.47 -10.26
N LYS A 56 -6.46 6.14 -10.68
CA LYS A 56 -5.12 5.58 -10.76
C LYS A 56 -4.44 5.72 -9.41
N LEU A 57 -4.23 4.60 -8.74
CA LEU A 57 -3.61 4.54 -7.42
C LEU A 57 -2.08 4.69 -7.52
N PRO A 58 -1.40 5.04 -6.41
CA PRO A 58 0.07 5.15 -6.37
C PRO A 58 0.80 3.86 -6.79
N SER A 59 0.16 2.70 -6.63
CA SER A 59 0.68 1.39 -7.08
C SER A 59 0.66 1.18 -8.59
N GLY A 60 0.03 2.09 -9.35
CA GLY A 60 -0.24 1.94 -10.79
C GLY A 60 -1.51 1.16 -11.11
N GLU A 61 -2.21 0.62 -10.10
CA GLU A 61 -3.51 -0.03 -10.28
C GLU A 61 -4.58 1.01 -10.61
N VAL A 62 -5.43 0.72 -11.60
CA VAL A 62 -6.62 1.51 -11.89
C VAL A 62 -7.82 0.78 -11.30
N ARG A 63 -8.57 1.49 -10.46
CA ARG A 63 -9.68 0.91 -9.72
C ARG A 63 -10.92 1.79 -9.77
N ILE A 64 -12.09 1.14 -9.78
CA ILE A 64 -13.40 1.77 -9.74
C ILE A 64 -13.81 2.02 -8.28
N PHE A 65 -14.30 3.22 -8.02
CA PHE A 65 -14.88 3.66 -6.75
C PHE A 65 -16.30 4.18 -6.97
N SER A 66 -17.14 4.13 -5.94
CA SER A 66 -18.43 4.82 -5.99
C SER A 66 -18.23 6.34 -6.07
N ALA A 67 -19.05 7.01 -6.84
CA ALA A 67 -19.01 8.47 -6.98
C ALA A 67 -19.30 9.21 -5.67
N ASP A 68 -19.98 8.57 -4.72
CA ASP A 68 -20.30 9.11 -3.39
C ASP A 68 -19.15 8.94 -2.36
N CYS A 69 -18.11 8.16 -2.68
CA CYS A 69 -16.93 8.07 -1.82
C CYS A 69 -16.25 9.43 -1.68
N LEU A 70 -15.90 9.79 -0.44
CA LEU A 70 -15.14 11.00 -0.16
C LEU A 70 -13.66 10.80 -0.49
N ALA A 71 -13.03 11.86 -0.95
CA ALA A 71 -11.59 11.97 -1.09
C ALA A 71 -11.17 13.42 -0.81
N THR A 72 -9.91 13.63 -0.45
CA THR A 72 -9.36 14.95 -0.21
C THR A 72 -8.56 15.40 -1.43
N VAL A 73 -8.74 16.63 -1.87
CA VAL A 73 -8.02 17.20 -3.01
C VAL A 73 -6.56 17.44 -2.67
N GLY A 74 -5.65 17.06 -3.58
CA GLY A 74 -4.21 17.28 -3.46
C GLY A 74 -3.40 16.04 -3.13
N GLN A 75 -2.17 16.26 -2.71
CA GLN A 75 -1.17 15.25 -2.39
C GLN A 75 -0.81 15.30 -0.90
N ILE A 76 -0.50 14.17 -0.30
CA ILE A 76 -0.02 14.11 1.09
C ILE A 76 1.39 14.68 1.17
N SER A 77 1.68 15.41 2.23
CA SER A 77 2.99 15.98 2.54
C SER A 77 4.08 14.92 2.73
N ASN A 78 5.33 15.36 2.95
CA ASN A 78 6.51 14.50 3.12
C ASN A 78 6.82 13.62 1.90
N ILE A 79 6.88 14.21 0.71
CA ILE A 79 7.17 13.51 -0.56
C ILE A 79 8.53 12.77 -0.48
N GLU A 80 9.51 13.34 0.20
CA GLU A 80 10.86 12.79 0.34
C GLU A 80 10.98 11.72 1.41
N TRP A 81 9.90 11.37 2.09
CA TRP A 81 9.92 10.36 3.16
C TRP A 81 10.59 9.04 2.74
N LYS A 82 10.31 8.59 1.52
CA LYS A 82 10.87 7.35 0.96
C LYS A 82 12.38 7.41 0.71
N ASN A 83 12.94 8.62 0.53
CA ASN A 83 14.36 8.85 0.24
C ASN A 83 15.18 9.02 1.53
N ARG A 84 14.52 9.05 2.69
CA ARG A 84 15.17 9.26 3.97
C ARG A 84 16.10 8.10 4.32
N VAL A 85 17.38 8.40 4.50
CA VAL A 85 18.38 7.48 5.01
C VAL A 85 18.39 7.56 6.53
N ILE A 86 18.14 6.43 7.18
CA ILE A 86 18.07 6.35 8.66
C ILE A 86 19.47 6.39 9.26
N GLY A 87 20.46 5.81 8.60
CA GLY A 87 21.88 5.87 8.92
C GLY A 87 22.32 4.88 9.99
N LYS A 88 21.64 4.77 11.12
CA LYS A 88 22.04 3.89 12.24
C LYS A 88 20.86 3.17 12.88
N ALA A 89 21.12 1.98 13.43
CA ALA A 89 20.11 1.15 14.10
C ALA A 89 19.44 1.84 15.29
N GLY A 90 20.17 2.68 16.02
CA GLY A 90 19.62 3.45 17.15
C GLY A 90 18.47 4.37 16.77
N ARG A 91 18.46 4.92 15.54
CA ARG A 91 17.36 5.75 15.05
C ARG A 91 16.08 4.93 14.85
N ASN A 92 16.20 3.69 14.36
CA ASN A 92 15.08 2.76 14.31
C ASN A 92 14.52 2.47 15.71
N ARG A 93 15.41 2.28 16.70
CA ARG A 93 15.00 2.05 18.09
C ARG A 93 14.21 3.23 18.65
N LEU A 94 14.63 4.45 18.39
CA LEU A 94 13.94 5.68 18.81
C LEU A 94 12.56 5.83 18.13
N MET A 95 12.37 5.26 16.94
CA MET A 95 11.08 5.21 16.25
C MET A 95 10.18 4.04 16.71
N GLY A 96 10.58 3.29 17.74
CA GLY A 96 9.84 2.15 18.28
C GLY A 96 10.00 0.84 17.50
N ILE A 97 10.86 0.82 16.47
CA ILE A 97 11.12 -0.39 15.67
C ILE A 97 12.09 -1.29 16.43
N ARG A 98 11.64 -2.49 16.81
CA ARG A 98 12.49 -3.49 17.45
C ARG A 98 13.41 -4.19 16.44
N PRO A 99 14.62 -4.67 16.87
CA PRO A 99 15.49 -5.45 16.02
C PRO A 99 14.80 -6.73 15.52
N GLY A 100 14.98 -7.04 14.23
CA GLY A 100 14.56 -8.30 13.64
C GLY A 100 15.75 -9.25 13.48
N VAL A 101 15.60 -10.50 13.89
CA VAL A 101 16.62 -11.55 13.71
C VAL A 101 16.35 -12.28 12.40
N ARG A 102 17.38 -12.42 11.55
CA ARG A 102 17.28 -13.16 10.28
C ARG A 102 17.09 -14.65 10.57
N GLY A 103 16.33 -15.34 9.74
CA GLY A 103 16.09 -16.78 9.88
C GLY A 103 17.38 -17.62 9.92
N VAL A 104 18.38 -17.25 9.09
CA VAL A 104 19.70 -17.94 9.06
C VAL A 104 20.54 -17.76 10.34
N ALA A 105 20.22 -16.75 11.15
CA ALA A 105 20.89 -16.51 12.43
C ALA A 105 20.17 -17.17 13.62
N GLN A 106 19.11 -17.92 13.35
CA GLN A 106 18.33 -18.62 14.36
C GLN A 106 18.75 -20.09 14.47
N ASN A 107 18.28 -20.73 15.52
CA ASN A 107 18.46 -22.17 15.72
C ASN A 107 17.56 -22.97 14.76
N PRO A 108 17.96 -24.18 14.29
CA PRO A 108 17.12 -25.05 13.45
C PRO A 108 15.72 -25.32 14.01
N ARG A 109 15.59 -25.34 15.33
CA ARG A 109 14.30 -25.48 16.02
C ARG A 109 13.39 -24.28 15.83
N SER A 110 13.94 -23.07 15.67
CA SER A 110 13.18 -21.82 15.64
C SER A 110 12.86 -21.35 14.22
N HIS A 111 13.67 -21.73 13.24
CA HIS A 111 13.47 -21.33 11.85
C HIS A 111 13.99 -22.40 10.87
N PRO A 112 13.27 -22.65 9.76
CA PRO A 112 13.73 -23.59 8.72
C PRO A 112 15.09 -23.25 8.10
N HIS A 113 15.54 -21.99 8.19
CA HIS A 113 16.87 -21.56 7.72
C HIS A 113 17.94 -21.60 8.80
N GLY A 114 17.61 -22.05 10.00
CA GLY A 114 18.54 -22.09 11.12
C GLY A 114 19.59 -23.18 10.98
N GLY A 115 20.66 -23.07 11.76
CA GLY A 115 21.76 -24.03 11.82
C GLY A 115 22.88 -23.77 10.83
N GLY A 116 23.87 -24.70 10.82
CA GLY A 116 25.09 -24.59 10.05
C GLY A 116 26.24 -23.96 10.83
N GLU A 117 27.44 -24.00 10.24
CA GLU A 117 28.64 -23.35 10.79
C GLU A 117 28.92 -22.03 10.11
N GLY A 118 29.31 -21.04 10.90
CA GLY A 118 29.69 -19.73 10.41
C GLY A 118 28.57 -19.05 9.62
N ARG A 119 28.87 -18.64 8.39
CA ARG A 119 27.93 -17.98 7.48
C ARG A 119 27.32 -18.99 6.53
N SER A 120 26.25 -19.65 6.93
CA SER A 120 25.53 -20.61 6.10
C SER A 120 24.51 -19.95 5.18
N GLY A 121 24.29 -20.53 3.99
CA GLY A 121 23.17 -20.18 3.10
C GLY A 121 21.85 -20.72 3.60
N ILE A 122 20.77 -20.44 2.86
CA ILE A 122 19.41 -20.91 3.20
C ILE A 122 19.25 -22.42 3.05
N GLY A 123 20.09 -23.07 2.19
CA GLY A 123 20.06 -24.51 1.93
C GLY A 123 18.75 -25.03 1.32
N MET A 124 17.92 -24.15 0.76
CA MET A 124 16.61 -24.49 0.21
C MET A 124 16.37 -23.81 -1.13
N PRO A 125 15.52 -24.39 -2.02
CA PRO A 125 15.21 -23.81 -3.33
C PRO A 125 14.54 -22.42 -3.27
N SER A 126 13.95 -22.05 -2.14
CA SER A 126 13.36 -20.73 -1.92
C SER A 126 13.32 -20.37 -0.44
N PRO A 127 13.41 -19.07 -0.09
CA PRO A 127 13.25 -18.64 1.29
C PRO A 127 11.89 -19.04 1.87
N LYS A 128 11.89 -19.37 3.15
CA LYS A 128 10.69 -19.75 3.90
C LYS A 128 10.48 -18.83 5.11
N SER A 129 9.24 -18.72 5.52
CA SER A 129 8.87 -18.12 6.81
C SER A 129 9.16 -19.08 7.96
N PRO A 130 9.11 -18.62 9.24
CA PRO A 130 9.24 -19.50 10.40
C PRO A 130 8.30 -20.73 10.38
N TRP A 131 7.16 -20.60 9.72
CA TRP A 131 6.16 -21.67 9.58
C TRP A 131 6.30 -22.49 8.28
N GLY A 132 7.42 -22.40 7.59
CA GLY A 132 7.71 -23.18 6.39
C GLY A 132 7.04 -22.72 5.10
N LYS A 133 6.31 -21.60 5.08
CA LYS A 133 5.68 -21.06 3.87
C LYS A 133 6.73 -20.35 2.99
N LYS A 134 6.69 -20.58 1.67
CA LYS A 134 7.49 -19.81 0.71
C LYS A 134 7.19 -18.32 0.83
N THR A 135 8.23 -17.48 0.88
CA THR A 135 8.13 -16.02 1.02
C THR A 135 8.32 -15.27 -0.30
N LEU A 136 8.93 -15.91 -1.30
CA LEU A 136 9.13 -15.34 -2.64
C LEU A 136 8.40 -16.15 -3.71
N GLY A 137 7.93 -15.46 -4.76
CA GLY A 137 7.33 -16.07 -5.95
C GLY A 137 5.93 -16.65 -5.77
N LYS A 138 5.30 -16.49 -4.59
CA LYS A 138 3.95 -16.97 -4.34
C LYS A 138 2.94 -15.84 -4.39
N ASN A 139 1.97 -15.94 -5.32
CA ASN A 139 0.82 -15.05 -5.33
C ASN A 139 -0.10 -15.39 -4.16
N THR A 140 -0.19 -14.49 -3.17
CA THR A 140 -1.00 -14.70 -1.95
C THR A 140 -2.45 -14.21 -2.12
N ARG A 141 -2.73 -13.39 -3.13
CA ARG A 141 -4.09 -12.95 -3.43
C ARG A 141 -4.94 -14.13 -3.90
N LYS A 142 -6.13 -14.31 -3.34
CA LYS A 142 -7.10 -15.31 -3.83
C LYS A 142 -7.48 -14.99 -5.27
N ARG A 143 -7.56 -16.02 -6.15
CA ARG A 143 -7.85 -15.85 -7.58
C ARG A 143 -9.22 -15.24 -7.85
N SER A 144 -10.22 -15.62 -7.05
CA SER A 144 -11.61 -15.15 -7.16
C SER A 144 -12.01 -14.29 -5.96
N LYS A 145 -11.32 -13.14 -5.79
CA LYS A 145 -11.69 -12.20 -4.72
C LYS A 145 -12.82 -11.30 -5.22
N TYR A 146 -13.87 -11.10 -4.39
CA TYR A 146 -15.04 -10.26 -4.75
C TYR A 146 -14.66 -8.86 -5.23
N SER A 147 -13.52 -8.31 -4.77
CA SER A 147 -13.02 -7.00 -5.15
C SER A 147 -12.35 -6.95 -6.53
N ASP A 148 -12.22 -8.08 -7.25
CA ASP A 148 -11.60 -8.10 -8.58
C ASP A 148 -12.46 -7.37 -9.62
N LYS A 149 -13.78 -7.34 -9.42
CA LYS A 149 -14.72 -6.58 -10.26
C LYS A 149 -14.50 -5.06 -10.27
N PHE A 150 -13.81 -4.54 -9.25
CA PHE A 150 -13.49 -3.11 -9.15
C PHE A 150 -12.11 -2.77 -9.75
N ILE A 151 -11.34 -3.74 -10.21
CA ILE A 151 -10.00 -3.52 -10.76
C ILE A 151 -10.09 -3.51 -12.29
N VAL A 152 -9.88 -2.35 -12.89
CA VAL A 152 -9.84 -2.18 -14.36
C VAL A 152 -8.48 -2.59 -14.89
N LYS A 153 -7.40 -2.14 -14.25
CA LYS A 153 -6.04 -2.46 -14.65
C LYS A 153 -5.22 -2.81 -13.41
N ARG A 154 -4.62 -4.00 -13.41
CA ARG A 154 -3.73 -4.43 -12.32
C ARG A 154 -2.37 -3.71 -12.39
N ARG A 155 -1.72 -3.56 -11.24
CA ARG A 155 -0.31 -3.20 -11.18
C ARG A 155 0.53 -4.28 -11.88
N LYS A 156 1.58 -3.88 -12.56
CA LYS A 156 2.58 -4.81 -13.11
C LYS A 156 3.38 -5.49 -11.99
#